data_8043e2be6146eff7001120cd4d798fc8
#
_entry.id   8043e2be6146eff7001120cd4d798fc8
#
_cell.length_a   1.000
_cell.length_b   1.000
_cell.length_c   1.000
_cell.angle_alpha   90.00
_cell.angle_beta   90.00
_cell.angle_gamma   90.00
#
_symmetry.space_group_name_H-M   'P 1'
#
loop_
_entity.id
_entity.type
_entity.pdbx_description
1 polymer ?
#
loop_
_entity_poly.entity_id
_entity_poly.type
_entity_poly.pdbx_seq_one_letter_code
_entity_poly.pdbx_strand_id
1 'polypeptide(L)'
;APATTTAPATTTAPATTTTTTEPPDPRFTFEPVEGVPGVDDEEIAFAVIGIRTLNPLGTCILDCYLDGIEAYFAFRNGEGGLFGRELSVGYVLDDELFSNQVRALEVISADNVFGVFNATLIANGWGDLNDNGIPTFAWNIHATESANRTNIFGHIATLCATCTQRAVPYTVKLAGATKVASLGYGVSENSKVCTRSVADSIDLYSSDIGAEMAYFNDSMGYGLPNGIAPEVTQMKELGVDFISTCMDLNAMKTLAQELARQGMGDVVLYHPNTYNHPFVAEAGDLFDGDFVTPQFMPFEADAGNTMQTAFIDTMAELGRDLSELAMVGWINADAAYTAILSAGPVFDRKSAIDALNSQTAYDAGGLIVPIDWSRQHVTPVEGDATNDYALECFAPVRMSGGALETVADPATPWFCWDNTTLDWAEPSQTVFGD
;
A
#
# COMPACT_ATOMS: atom_id res chain seq x y z
N ALA A 1 52.26 -75.68 16.34
CA ALA A 1 51.90 -74.45 15.65
C ALA A 1 50.44 -74.49 15.26
N PRO A 2 49.61 -73.54 15.63
CA PRO A 2 48.20 -73.50 15.16
C PRO A 2 48.15 -72.69 13.84
N ALA A 3 47.28 -73.18 12.95
CA ALA A 3 46.99 -72.61 11.65
C ALA A 3 46.14 -71.37 11.76
N THR A 4 46.54 -70.28 11.09
CA THR A 4 45.81 -69.02 11.00
C THR A 4 44.78 -69.13 9.85
N THR A 5 43.52 -69.03 10.16
CA THR A 5 42.43 -68.99 9.18
C THR A 5 42.20 -67.53 8.79
N THR A 6 42.44 -67.20 7.51
CA THR A 6 42.15 -65.87 6.95
C THR A 6 40.68 -65.78 6.54
N ALA A 7 39.93 -64.83 7.08
CA ALA A 7 38.56 -64.54 6.69
C ALA A 7 38.48 -63.82 5.33
N PRO A 8 37.46 -64.05 4.50
CA PRO A 8 37.34 -63.38 3.19
C PRO A 8 36.91 -61.91 3.33
N ALA A 9 37.50 -61.07 2.51
CA ALA A 9 37.22 -59.64 2.41
C ALA A 9 35.80 -59.42 1.84
N THR A 10 34.97 -58.69 2.58
CA THR A 10 33.63 -58.25 2.14
C THR A 10 33.82 -57.05 1.19
N THR A 11 33.47 -57.24 -0.06
CA THR A 11 33.44 -56.14 -1.06
C THR A 11 32.17 -55.34 -0.85
N THR A 12 32.30 -54.11 -0.32
CA THR A 12 31.17 -53.16 -0.21
C THR A 12 30.91 -52.57 -1.62
N ALA A 13 29.67 -52.78 -2.11
CA ALA A 13 29.23 -52.16 -3.35
C ALA A 13 29.17 -50.62 -3.20
N PRO A 14 29.48 -49.84 -4.24
CA PRO A 14 29.37 -48.39 -4.16
C PRO A 14 27.92 -47.96 -3.94
N ALA A 15 27.68 -47.06 -2.97
CA ALA A 15 26.37 -46.44 -2.75
C ALA A 15 25.99 -45.62 -3.97
N THR A 16 24.87 -46.00 -4.60
CA THR A 16 24.24 -45.22 -5.66
C THR A 16 23.65 -43.99 -5.01
N THR A 17 24.31 -42.83 -5.18
CA THR A 17 23.73 -41.53 -4.82
C THR A 17 22.61 -41.25 -5.81
N THR A 18 21.37 -41.45 -5.41
CA THR A 18 20.19 -40.94 -6.11
C THR A 18 20.17 -39.45 -5.89
N THR A 19 20.63 -38.69 -6.88
CA THR A 19 20.39 -37.25 -6.94
C THR A 19 18.88 -37.09 -7.19
N THR A 20 18.11 -36.79 -6.15
CA THR A 20 16.77 -36.24 -6.30
C THR A 20 16.94 -34.85 -6.94
N THR A 21 16.72 -34.76 -8.24
CA THR A 21 16.51 -33.48 -8.90
C THR A 21 15.23 -32.88 -8.35
N GLU A 22 15.34 -31.77 -7.67
CA GLU A 22 14.21 -30.94 -7.29
C GLU A 22 13.37 -30.66 -8.55
N PRO A 23 12.04 -30.71 -8.49
CA PRO A 23 11.21 -30.35 -9.64
C PRO A 23 11.61 -28.98 -10.15
N PRO A 24 11.65 -28.75 -11.45
CA PRO A 24 11.98 -27.43 -11.98
C PRO A 24 11.00 -26.39 -11.42
N ASP A 25 11.53 -25.25 -11.01
CA ASP A 25 10.74 -24.12 -10.54
C ASP A 25 9.72 -23.73 -11.63
N PRO A 26 8.42 -23.72 -11.33
CA PRO A 26 7.37 -23.41 -12.31
C PRO A 26 7.53 -22.04 -12.96
N ARG A 27 8.18 -21.09 -12.30
CA ARG A 27 8.46 -19.74 -12.83
C ARG A 27 9.25 -19.76 -14.13
N PHE A 28 10.06 -20.80 -14.40
CA PHE A 28 10.94 -20.91 -15.57
C PHE A 28 10.40 -21.85 -16.65
N THR A 29 9.16 -22.32 -16.53
CA THR A 29 8.54 -23.17 -17.54
C THR A 29 8.01 -22.31 -18.68
N PHE A 30 8.72 -22.25 -19.80
CA PHE A 30 8.27 -21.51 -20.99
C PHE A 30 7.23 -22.33 -21.77
N GLU A 31 6.11 -21.70 -22.11
CA GLU A 31 5.14 -22.15 -23.08
C GLU A 31 4.77 -20.99 -24.00
N PRO A 32 4.63 -21.19 -25.33
CA PRO A 32 4.19 -20.13 -26.23
C PRO A 32 2.80 -19.60 -25.87
N VAL A 33 2.63 -18.29 -25.91
CA VAL A 33 1.35 -17.61 -25.71
C VAL A 33 1.06 -16.79 -26.98
N GLU A 34 -0.09 -17.01 -27.61
CA GLU A 34 -0.46 -16.34 -28.85
C GLU A 34 -1.71 -15.46 -28.66
N GLY A 35 -1.71 -14.27 -29.29
CA GLY A 35 -2.88 -13.39 -29.34
C GLY A 35 -3.23 -12.69 -28.04
N VAL A 36 -2.31 -12.67 -27.07
CA VAL A 36 -2.47 -11.91 -25.82
C VAL A 36 -1.78 -10.55 -25.98
N PRO A 37 -2.51 -9.44 -25.85
CA PRO A 37 -1.91 -8.12 -26.01
C PRO A 37 -0.76 -7.89 -25.03
N GLY A 38 0.36 -7.34 -25.52
CA GLY A 38 1.53 -7.04 -24.71
C GLY A 38 2.32 -8.25 -24.25
N VAL A 39 2.11 -9.44 -24.85
CA VAL A 39 2.86 -10.64 -24.54
C VAL A 39 3.44 -11.23 -25.82
N ASP A 40 4.74 -11.46 -25.84
CA ASP A 40 5.44 -12.23 -26.88
C ASP A 40 6.37 -13.28 -26.23
N ASP A 41 7.30 -13.83 -26.99
CA ASP A 41 8.22 -14.87 -26.49
C ASP A 41 9.34 -14.30 -25.59
N GLU A 42 9.55 -12.98 -25.56
CA GLU A 42 10.64 -12.33 -24.87
C GLU A 42 10.15 -11.48 -23.68
N GLU A 43 8.96 -10.87 -23.77
CA GLU A 43 8.49 -9.93 -22.76
C GLU A 43 6.98 -10.01 -22.45
N ILE A 44 6.64 -9.47 -21.27
CA ILE A 44 5.28 -9.13 -20.82
C ILE A 44 5.27 -7.63 -20.52
N ALA A 45 4.63 -6.85 -21.39
CA ALA A 45 4.64 -5.40 -21.33
C ALA A 45 3.40 -4.81 -20.65
N PHE A 46 3.58 -3.79 -19.83
CA PHE A 46 2.55 -3.04 -19.13
C PHE A 46 2.56 -1.57 -19.48
N ALA A 47 1.41 -0.90 -19.41
CA ALA A 47 1.33 0.55 -19.38
C ALA A 47 1.29 1.08 -17.94
N VAL A 48 1.80 2.30 -17.75
CA VAL A 48 1.67 3.03 -16.48
C VAL A 48 0.92 4.33 -16.75
N ILE A 49 -0.18 4.54 -16.01
CA ILE A 49 -0.95 5.80 -16.03
C ILE A 49 -0.85 6.43 -14.65
N GLY A 50 -0.60 7.72 -14.58
CA GLY A 50 -0.59 8.41 -13.29
C GLY A 50 -0.40 9.90 -13.43
N ILE A 51 -0.45 10.59 -12.29
CA ILE A 51 -0.31 12.04 -12.26
C ILE A 51 1.14 12.47 -12.05
N ARG A 52 1.63 13.30 -12.97
CA ARG A 52 2.92 14.02 -12.86
C ARG A 52 2.67 15.53 -12.96
N THR A 53 2.08 15.94 -14.06
CA THR A 53 1.78 17.35 -14.34
C THR A 53 0.48 17.75 -13.63
N LEU A 54 0.41 18.98 -13.14
CA LEU A 54 -0.72 19.51 -12.37
C LEU A 54 -1.02 18.73 -11.07
N ASN A 55 -0.04 18.01 -10.55
CA ASN A 55 -0.15 17.31 -9.27
C ASN A 55 -0.27 18.32 -8.12
N PRO A 56 -1.40 18.36 -7.41
CA PRO A 56 -1.63 19.35 -6.38
C PRO A 56 -1.11 18.94 -4.99
N LEU A 57 -0.71 17.69 -4.80
CA LEU A 57 -0.34 17.18 -3.47
C LEU A 57 1.08 17.59 -3.04
N GLY A 58 1.93 18.00 -3.99
CA GLY A 58 3.33 18.35 -3.70
C GLY A 58 4.24 17.15 -3.44
N THR A 59 3.72 15.92 -3.60
CA THR A 59 4.47 14.66 -3.51
C THR A 59 4.84 14.14 -4.89
N CYS A 60 5.87 13.30 -4.98
CA CYS A 60 6.16 12.52 -6.18
C CYS A 60 5.13 11.37 -6.31
N ILE A 61 4.33 11.33 -7.37
CA ILE A 61 3.34 10.25 -7.60
C ILE A 61 3.78 9.37 -8.75
N LEU A 62 3.56 9.76 -10.01
CA LEU A 62 3.81 8.90 -11.16
C LEU A 62 5.26 8.40 -11.23
N ASP A 63 6.24 9.30 -11.08
CA ASP A 63 7.64 8.91 -11.20
C ASP A 63 8.07 7.99 -10.06
N CYS A 64 7.68 8.27 -8.82
CA CYS A 64 7.97 7.41 -7.69
C CYS A 64 7.26 6.04 -7.79
N TYR A 65 6.01 6.02 -8.25
CA TYR A 65 5.27 4.79 -8.48
C TYR A 65 5.93 3.93 -9.56
N LEU A 66 6.37 4.56 -10.66
CA LEU A 66 7.13 3.93 -11.73
C LEU A 66 8.46 3.37 -11.22
N ASP A 67 9.17 4.11 -10.38
CA ASP A 67 10.42 3.64 -9.77
C ASP A 67 10.25 2.32 -9.04
N GLY A 68 9.17 2.14 -8.30
CA GLY A 68 8.87 0.89 -7.60
C GLY A 68 8.52 -0.27 -8.53
N ILE A 69 7.74 0.00 -9.58
CA ILE A 69 7.39 -1.01 -10.60
C ILE A 69 8.65 -1.51 -11.32
N GLU A 70 9.48 -0.58 -11.80
CA GLU A 70 10.71 -0.91 -12.51
C GLU A 70 11.74 -1.60 -11.60
N ALA A 71 11.78 -1.23 -10.31
CA ALA A 71 12.62 -1.92 -9.34
C ALA A 71 12.15 -3.38 -9.14
N TYR A 72 10.84 -3.62 -9.00
CA TYR A 72 10.31 -4.99 -8.91
C TYR A 72 10.60 -5.79 -10.19
N PHE A 73 10.41 -5.18 -11.35
CA PHE A 73 10.72 -5.84 -12.62
C PHE A 73 12.19 -6.16 -12.73
N ALA A 74 13.10 -5.24 -12.37
CA ALA A 74 14.54 -5.50 -12.35
C ALA A 74 14.89 -6.66 -11.41
N PHE A 75 14.30 -6.70 -10.21
CA PHE A 75 14.48 -7.78 -9.25
C PHE A 75 14.05 -9.14 -9.85
N ARG A 76 12.84 -9.24 -10.41
CA ARG A 76 12.32 -10.50 -10.98
C ARG A 76 13.02 -10.90 -12.28
N ASN A 77 13.36 -9.95 -13.14
CA ASN A 77 14.12 -10.20 -14.35
C ASN A 77 15.55 -10.69 -14.02
N GLY A 78 16.14 -10.17 -12.94
CA GLY A 78 17.42 -10.65 -12.40
C GLY A 78 17.36 -12.12 -11.92
N GLU A 79 16.20 -12.59 -11.50
CA GLU A 79 15.94 -14.01 -11.16
C GLU A 79 15.62 -14.88 -12.39
N GLY A 80 15.45 -14.30 -13.58
CA GLY A 80 15.12 -15.01 -14.83
C GLY A 80 13.70 -14.73 -15.36
N GLY A 81 13.04 -13.70 -14.83
CA GLY A 81 11.72 -13.24 -15.29
C GLY A 81 10.56 -14.14 -14.90
N LEU A 82 9.57 -14.22 -15.77
CA LEU A 82 8.38 -15.05 -15.57
C LEU A 82 8.08 -15.89 -16.81
N PHE A 83 8.10 -17.20 -16.66
CA PHE A 83 7.95 -18.15 -17.77
C PHE A 83 8.90 -17.88 -18.95
N GLY A 84 10.15 -17.48 -18.66
CA GLY A 84 11.16 -17.19 -19.65
C GLY A 84 11.02 -15.83 -20.37
N ARG A 85 10.15 -14.95 -19.86
CA ARG A 85 9.90 -13.60 -20.37
C ARG A 85 10.35 -12.55 -19.36
N GLU A 86 10.86 -11.43 -19.85
CA GLU A 86 11.09 -10.25 -19.02
C GLU A 86 9.80 -9.47 -18.78
N LEU A 87 9.68 -8.87 -17.61
CA LEU A 87 8.62 -7.91 -17.30
C LEU A 87 9.09 -6.52 -17.76
N SER A 88 8.25 -5.77 -18.44
CA SER A 88 8.64 -4.46 -18.98
C SER A 88 7.52 -3.41 -18.83
N VAL A 89 7.95 -2.14 -18.81
CA VAL A 89 7.06 -0.99 -18.96
C VAL A 89 7.10 -0.55 -20.42
N GLY A 90 6.03 -0.83 -21.17
CA GLY A 90 5.92 -0.49 -22.58
C GLY A 90 5.82 1.01 -22.82
N TYR A 91 5.01 1.71 -22.01
CA TYR A 91 4.90 3.17 -22.05
C TYR A 91 4.24 3.75 -20.78
N VAL A 92 4.50 5.06 -20.58
CA VAL A 92 4.03 5.83 -19.42
C VAL A 92 3.18 7.00 -19.89
N LEU A 93 2.02 7.20 -19.29
CA LEU A 93 1.06 8.25 -19.61
C LEU A 93 0.79 9.15 -18.40
N ASP A 94 1.07 10.43 -18.53
CA ASP A 94 0.67 11.44 -17.56
C ASP A 94 -0.80 11.79 -17.75
N ASP A 95 -1.61 11.67 -16.70
CA ASP A 95 -3.05 11.95 -16.75
C ASP A 95 -3.39 13.42 -16.47
N GLU A 96 -2.38 14.25 -16.16
CA GLU A 96 -2.52 15.69 -15.97
C GLU A 96 -3.68 16.07 -15.02
N LEU A 97 -3.93 15.22 -14.01
CA LEU A 97 -5.01 15.29 -13.02
C LEU A 97 -6.41 14.95 -13.57
N PHE A 98 -6.77 15.39 -14.77
CA PHE A 98 -8.15 15.28 -15.28
C PHE A 98 -8.30 14.35 -16.49
N SER A 99 -7.21 13.82 -17.02
CA SER A 99 -7.20 13.04 -18.27
C SER A 99 -7.09 11.53 -18.05
N ASN A 100 -7.28 11.01 -16.83
CA ASN A 100 -7.14 9.58 -16.53
C ASN A 100 -8.02 8.71 -17.44
N GLN A 101 -9.29 9.10 -17.68
CA GLN A 101 -10.18 8.41 -18.63
C GLN A 101 -9.63 8.43 -20.06
N VAL A 102 -9.12 9.58 -20.51
CA VAL A 102 -8.55 9.70 -21.86
C VAL A 102 -7.36 8.74 -22.01
N ARG A 103 -6.48 8.66 -21.01
CA ARG A 103 -5.33 7.74 -21.02
C ARG A 103 -5.75 6.27 -20.97
N ALA A 104 -6.78 5.95 -20.17
CA ALA A 104 -7.37 4.61 -20.18
C ALA A 104 -7.89 4.22 -21.58
N LEU A 105 -8.62 5.10 -22.25
CA LEU A 105 -9.13 4.87 -23.60
C LEU A 105 -8.00 4.77 -24.65
N GLU A 106 -6.90 5.50 -24.48
CA GLU A 106 -5.69 5.34 -25.32
C GLU A 106 -5.12 3.93 -25.19
N VAL A 107 -4.97 3.40 -23.98
CA VAL A 107 -4.49 2.02 -23.71
C VAL A 107 -5.45 0.99 -24.32
N ILE A 108 -6.76 1.14 -24.09
CA ILE A 108 -7.79 0.25 -24.63
C ILE A 108 -7.74 0.22 -26.16
N SER A 109 -7.62 1.40 -26.79
CA SER A 109 -7.56 1.51 -28.25
C SER A 109 -6.27 0.95 -28.86
N ALA A 110 -5.14 1.08 -28.15
CA ALA A 110 -3.85 0.55 -28.61
C ALA A 110 -3.78 -0.98 -28.50
N ASP A 111 -4.40 -1.55 -27.48
CA ASP A 111 -4.49 -2.99 -27.18
C ASP A 111 -3.16 -3.73 -27.37
N ASN A 112 -2.07 -3.15 -26.85
CA ASN A 112 -0.69 -3.61 -27.06
C ASN A 112 0.10 -3.80 -25.75
N VAL A 113 -0.56 -3.84 -24.59
CA VAL A 113 0.02 -4.14 -23.29
C VAL A 113 -0.82 -5.18 -22.56
N PHE A 114 -0.21 -5.97 -21.68
CA PHE A 114 -0.94 -6.99 -20.91
C PHE A 114 -1.89 -6.37 -19.90
N GLY A 115 -1.44 -5.36 -19.16
CA GLY A 115 -2.19 -4.72 -18.10
C GLY A 115 -1.76 -3.27 -17.87
N VAL A 116 -2.36 -2.65 -16.86
CA VAL A 116 -2.13 -1.24 -16.52
C VAL A 116 -1.79 -1.09 -15.05
N PHE A 117 -0.75 -0.33 -14.76
CA PHE A 117 -0.50 0.24 -13.43
C PHE A 117 -1.07 1.66 -13.38
N ASN A 118 -1.79 2.02 -12.30
CA ASN A 118 -2.50 3.29 -12.26
C ASN A 118 -2.35 4.02 -10.92
N ALA A 119 -1.65 5.16 -10.91
CA ALA A 119 -1.47 6.02 -9.74
C ALA A 119 -2.03 7.42 -10.01
N THR A 120 -3.34 7.57 -9.84
CA THR A 120 -4.10 8.79 -10.15
C THR A 120 -4.79 9.37 -8.92
N LEU A 121 -5.13 10.66 -8.98
CA LEU A 121 -5.98 11.33 -7.99
C LEU A 121 -7.46 11.36 -8.40
N ILE A 122 -7.77 11.11 -9.67
CA ILE A 122 -9.14 11.06 -10.22
C ILE A 122 -9.25 9.83 -11.10
N ALA A 123 -9.79 8.75 -10.57
CA ALA A 123 -9.82 7.42 -11.17
C ALA A 123 -10.98 7.19 -12.18
N ASN A 124 -11.35 8.21 -12.94
CA ASN A 124 -12.51 8.17 -13.82
C ASN A 124 -12.36 7.25 -15.05
N GLY A 125 -11.17 6.70 -15.31
CA GLY A 125 -10.92 5.70 -16.36
C GLY A 125 -10.98 4.25 -15.90
N TRP A 126 -11.08 3.97 -14.59
CA TRP A 126 -11.06 2.60 -14.07
C TRP A 126 -12.27 1.77 -14.53
N GLY A 127 -13.45 2.41 -14.69
CA GLY A 127 -14.61 1.75 -15.24
C GLY A 127 -14.37 1.25 -16.67
N ASP A 128 -13.78 2.08 -17.52
CA ASP A 128 -13.48 1.73 -18.92
C ASP A 128 -12.45 0.58 -18.99
N LEU A 129 -11.40 0.58 -18.16
CA LEU A 129 -10.43 -0.52 -18.06
C LEU A 129 -11.10 -1.81 -17.61
N ASN A 130 -11.99 -1.74 -16.60
CA ASN A 130 -12.76 -2.89 -16.12
C ASN A 130 -13.64 -3.47 -17.21
N ASP A 131 -14.42 -2.65 -17.90
CA ASP A 131 -15.38 -3.07 -18.91
C ASP A 131 -14.70 -3.71 -20.13
N ASN A 132 -13.43 -3.39 -20.36
CA ASN A 132 -12.61 -3.99 -21.41
C ASN A 132 -11.72 -5.13 -20.94
N GLY A 133 -11.87 -5.60 -19.69
CA GLY A 133 -11.15 -6.76 -19.15
C GLY A 133 -9.64 -6.58 -19.06
N ILE A 134 -9.16 -5.36 -18.88
CA ILE A 134 -7.73 -5.05 -18.74
C ILE A 134 -7.35 -5.17 -17.26
N PRO A 135 -6.46 -6.10 -16.84
CA PRO A 135 -6.00 -6.17 -15.47
C PRO A 135 -5.32 -4.86 -15.09
N THR A 136 -5.78 -4.27 -13.99
CA THR A 136 -5.35 -2.96 -13.53
C THR A 136 -4.88 -3.03 -12.08
N PHE A 137 -3.65 -2.59 -11.85
CA PHE A 137 -3.00 -2.57 -10.54
C PHE A 137 -2.86 -1.12 -10.10
N ALA A 138 -3.49 -0.76 -9.00
CA ALA A 138 -3.75 0.64 -8.71
C ALA A 138 -3.26 1.09 -7.34
N TRP A 139 -2.82 2.34 -7.25
CA TRP A 139 -2.78 3.04 -5.97
C TRP A 139 -4.22 3.25 -5.49
N ASN A 140 -4.69 2.32 -4.66
CA ASN A 140 -6.10 2.23 -4.30
C ASN A 140 -6.45 3.15 -3.14
N ILE A 141 -6.76 4.41 -3.47
CA ILE A 141 -7.33 5.40 -2.55
C ILE A 141 -8.78 5.78 -2.92
N HIS A 142 -9.39 5.03 -3.85
CA HIS A 142 -10.67 5.36 -4.48
C HIS A 142 -11.72 4.29 -4.17
N ALA A 143 -12.41 4.44 -3.03
CA ALA A 143 -13.41 3.47 -2.55
C ALA A 143 -14.54 3.21 -3.56
N THR A 144 -15.04 4.25 -4.22
CA THR A 144 -16.14 4.13 -5.20
C THR A 144 -15.69 3.51 -6.51
N GLU A 145 -14.53 3.92 -7.01
CA GLU A 145 -14.03 3.51 -8.31
C GLU A 145 -13.44 2.10 -8.31
N SER A 146 -13.00 1.58 -7.15
CA SER A 146 -12.52 0.20 -7.02
C SER A 146 -13.65 -0.81 -6.76
N ALA A 147 -14.76 -0.38 -6.15
CA ALA A 147 -15.87 -1.26 -5.79
C ALA A 147 -16.57 -1.88 -7.01
N ASN A 148 -16.89 -3.17 -6.91
CA ASN A 148 -17.55 -3.99 -7.94
C ASN A 148 -16.80 -4.09 -9.29
N ARG A 149 -15.48 -3.88 -9.28
CA ARG A 149 -14.60 -4.02 -10.45
C ARG A 149 -13.58 -5.11 -10.22
N THR A 150 -13.84 -6.31 -10.75
CA THR A 150 -13.11 -7.54 -10.46
C THR A 150 -11.73 -7.65 -11.11
N ASN A 151 -11.34 -6.69 -11.92
CA ASN A 151 -10.00 -6.61 -12.51
C ASN A 151 -9.20 -5.38 -12.05
N ILE A 152 -9.70 -4.65 -11.02
CA ILE A 152 -8.97 -3.57 -10.36
C ILE A 152 -8.42 -4.09 -9.03
N PHE A 153 -7.10 -4.25 -8.96
CA PHE A 153 -6.38 -4.70 -7.77
C PHE A 153 -5.57 -3.55 -7.18
N GLY A 154 -5.52 -3.43 -5.88
CA GLY A 154 -4.76 -2.39 -5.20
C GLY A 154 -3.61 -2.95 -4.37
N HIS A 155 -2.75 -2.05 -3.89
CA HIS A 155 -1.79 -2.36 -2.84
C HIS A 155 -2.47 -2.60 -1.48
N ILE A 156 -3.74 -2.24 -1.38
CA ILE A 156 -4.69 -2.59 -0.33
C ILE A 156 -6.00 -3.01 -0.98
N ALA A 157 -6.87 -3.66 -0.22
CA ALA A 157 -8.20 -4.06 -0.67
C ALA A 157 -9.13 -2.85 -0.91
N THR A 158 -10.36 -3.14 -1.35
CA THR A 158 -11.40 -2.12 -1.57
C THR A 158 -11.70 -1.38 -0.27
N LEU A 159 -11.55 -0.05 -0.28
CA LEU A 159 -11.79 0.78 0.87
C LEU A 159 -13.28 0.87 1.21
N CYS A 160 -13.60 0.86 2.49
CA CYS A 160 -14.93 1.18 2.99
C CYS A 160 -15.06 2.69 3.23
N ALA A 161 -16.02 3.32 2.55
CA ALA A 161 -16.25 4.76 2.70
C ALA A 161 -17.01 5.14 3.99
N THR A 162 -17.62 4.17 4.67
CA THR A 162 -18.51 4.39 5.81
C THR A 162 -18.13 3.62 7.07
N CYS A 163 -17.06 2.79 6.98
CA CYS A 163 -16.65 1.98 8.12
C CYS A 163 -15.91 2.80 9.18
N THR A 164 -16.16 2.45 10.44
CA THR A 164 -15.33 2.88 11.55
C THR A 164 -14.12 1.98 11.69
N GLN A 165 -13.06 2.49 12.29
CA GLN A 165 -11.79 1.78 12.49
C GLN A 165 -11.19 2.11 13.86
N ARG A 166 -10.34 1.22 14.37
CA ARG A 166 -9.68 1.37 15.68
C ARG A 166 -8.32 2.07 15.59
N ALA A 167 -7.73 2.12 14.39
CA ALA A 167 -6.36 2.63 14.17
C ALA A 167 -6.16 4.06 14.66
N VAL A 168 -7.00 5.03 14.22
CA VAL A 168 -6.88 6.43 14.66
C VAL A 168 -7.24 6.60 16.14
N PRO A 169 -8.36 6.05 16.66
CA PRO A 169 -8.65 6.02 18.11
C PRO A 169 -7.49 5.47 18.96
N TYR A 170 -6.84 4.38 18.50
CA TYR A 170 -5.70 3.85 19.22
C TYR A 170 -4.47 4.77 19.17
N THR A 171 -4.25 5.46 18.05
CA THR A 171 -3.17 6.46 17.95
C THR A 171 -3.43 7.65 18.89
N VAL A 172 -4.68 8.11 19.01
CA VAL A 172 -5.10 9.14 20.01
C VAL A 172 -4.77 8.68 21.43
N LYS A 173 -5.07 7.41 21.75
CA LYS A 173 -4.74 6.82 23.05
C LYS A 173 -3.23 6.73 23.29
N LEU A 174 -2.44 6.33 22.28
CA LEU A 174 -0.97 6.31 22.34
C LEU A 174 -0.38 7.71 22.55
N ALA A 175 -0.96 8.74 21.93
CA ALA A 175 -0.58 10.13 22.15
C ALA A 175 -0.97 10.66 23.53
N GLY A 176 -1.85 9.98 24.26
CA GLY A 176 -2.40 10.44 25.54
C GLY A 176 -3.31 11.65 25.40
N ALA A 177 -3.87 11.87 24.22
CA ALA A 177 -4.72 13.00 23.88
C ALA A 177 -6.18 12.77 24.32
N THR A 178 -6.93 13.87 24.52
CA THR A 178 -8.28 13.87 25.05
C THR A 178 -9.28 14.65 24.21
N LYS A 179 -8.82 15.58 23.38
CA LYS A 179 -9.64 16.47 22.55
C LYS A 179 -9.18 16.39 21.11
N VAL A 180 -9.96 15.73 20.28
CA VAL A 180 -9.59 15.41 18.89
C VAL A 180 -10.22 16.41 17.92
N ALA A 181 -9.48 16.81 16.90
CA ALA A 181 -10.00 17.46 15.71
C ALA A 181 -9.85 16.55 14.49
N SER A 182 -10.78 16.65 13.53
CA SER A 182 -10.68 16.01 12.22
C SER A 182 -10.89 17.04 11.11
N LEU A 183 -9.93 17.11 10.16
CA LEU A 183 -9.89 18.13 9.11
C LEU A 183 -9.79 17.52 7.71
N GLY A 184 -10.56 18.04 6.75
CA GLY A 184 -10.51 17.59 5.36
C GLY A 184 -10.99 18.64 4.36
N TYR A 185 -10.67 18.42 3.09
CA TYR A 185 -11.02 19.30 1.98
C TYR A 185 -12.46 19.11 1.50
N GLY A 186 -13.19 20.22 1.34
CA GLY A 186 -14.58 20.21 0.88
C GLY A 186 -14.78 19.84 -0.60
N VAL A 187 -13.73 19.94 -1.42
CA VAL A 187 -13.79 19.64 -2.85
C VAL A 187 -13.44 18.19 -3.21
N SER A 188 -12.91 17.42 -2.26
CA SER A 188 -12.51 16.03 -2.46
C SER A 188 -13.41 15.10 -1.66
N GLU A 189 -14.14 14.20 -2.35
CA GLU A 189 -14.98 13.21 -1.66
C GLU A 189 -14.11 12.25 -0.83
N ASN A 190 -12.95 11.83 -1.33
CA ASN A 190 -12.03 11.00 -0.56
C ASN A 190 -11.59 11.67 0.76
N SER A 191 -11.29 12.98 0.71
CA SER A 191 -10.92 13.75 1.90
C SER A 191 -12.08 13.84 2.91
N LYS A 192 -13.30 14.05 2.43
CA LYS A 192 -14.51 14.08 3.29
C LYS A 192 -14.78 12.71 3.93
N VAL A 193 -14.72 11.65 3.13
CA VAL A 193 -14.90 10.27 3.64
C VAL A 193 -13.90 9.96 4.73
N CYS A 194 -12.62 10.22 4.47
CA CYS A 194 -11.56 10.06 5.46
C CYS A 194 -11.84 10.85 6.74
N THR A 195 -12.17 12.13 6.63
CA THR A 195 -12.44 13.02 7.77
C THR A 195 -13.64 12.55 8.62
N ARG A 196 -14.71 12.08 7.96
CA ARG A 196 -15.91 11.56 8.63
C ARG A 196 -15.65 10.22 9.30
N SER A 197 -14.98 9.29 8.62
CA SER A 197 -14.60 7.99 9.19
C SER A 197 -13.79 8.15 10.49
N VAL A 198 -12.87 9.12 10.53
CA VAL A 198 -12.15 9.46 11.76
C VAL A 198 -13.10 9.96 12.85
N ALA A 199 -13.97 10.91 12.54
CA ALA A 199 -14.90 11.47 13.53
C ALA A 199 -15.82 10.38 14.08
N ASP A 200 -16.43 9.58 13.21
CA ASP A 200 -17.34 8.48 13.60
C ASP A 200 -16.60 7.43 14.46
N SER A 201 -15.33 7.15 14.14
CA SER A 201 -14.51 6.22 14.91
C SER A 201 -14.16 6.75 16.31
N ILE A 202 -13.81 8.03 16.44
CA ILE A 202 -13.57 8.66 17.74
C ILE A 202 -14.85 8.68 18.58
N ASP A 203 -16.00 9.03 17.99
CA ASP A 203 -17.28 9.04 18.70
C ASP A 203 -17.66 7.64 19.18
N LEU A 204 -17.47 6.60 18.35
CA LEU A 204 -17.76 5.22 18.71
C LEU A 204 -16.92 4.73 19.91
N TYR A 205 -15.61 5.02 19.90
CA TYR A 205 -14.67 4.53 20.90
C TYR A 205 -14.29 5.54 21.98
N SER A 206 -15.03 6.67 22.08
CA SER A 206 -14.70 7.77 23.00
C SER A 206 -14.52 7.34 24.46
N SER A 207 -15.40 6.45 24.95
CA SER A 207 -15.32 5.93 26.32
C SER A 207 -14.12 5.01 26.56
N ASP A 208 -13.68 4.29 25.53
CA ASP A 208 -12.60 3.31 25.60
C ASP A 208 -11.21 3.97 25.56
N ILE A 209 -11.12 5.06 24.80
CA ILE A 209 -9.86 5.81 24.64
C ILE A 209 -9.76 7.02 25.59
N GLY A 210 -10.87 7.43 26.23
CA GLY A 210 -10.90 8.60 27.10
C GLY A 210 -10.76 9.93 26.36
N ALA A 211 -11.14 9.99 25.09
CA ALA A 211 -11.07 11.19 24.26
C ALA A 211 -12.41 11.44 23.53
N GLU A 212 -12.64 12.67 23.08
CA GLU A 212 -13.83 13.05 22.35
C GLU A 212 -13.54 13.92 21.14
N MET A 213 -14.43 13.90 20.13
CA MET A 213 -14.39 14.87 19.03
C MET A 213 -14.72 16.26 19.56
N ALA A 214 -13.76 17.18 19.47
CA ALA A 214 -13.90 18.56 19.88
C ALA A 214 -14.10 19.51 18.71
N TYR A 215 -13.53 19.20 17.54
CA TYR A 215 -13.61 20.03 16.34
C TYR A 215 -13.69 19.18 15.07
N PHE A 216 -14.59 19.54 14.17
CA PHE A 216 -14.76 18.86 12.89
C PHE A 216 -14.92 19.86 11.74
N ASN A 217 -14.16 19.69 10.64
CA ASN A 217 -14.32 20.47 9.42
C ASN A 217 -13.91 19.66 8.18
N ASP A 218 -14.87 19.18 7.40
CA ASP A 218 -14.70 18.48 6.13
C ASP A 218 -14.86 19.40 4.90
N SER A 219 -14.80 20.72 5.12
CA SER A 219 -15.13 21.73 4.10
C SER A 219 -13.98 22.75 3.90
N MET A 220 -12.76 22.38 4.28
CA MET A 220 -11.58 23.24 4.11
C MET A 220 -11.37 23.57 2.62
N GLY A 221 -10.89 24.78 2.36
CA GLY A 221 -10.47 25.19 1.01
C GLY A 221 -9.23 24.43 0.57
N TYR A 222 -9.26 23.88 -0.64
CA TYR A 222 -8.14 23.11 -1.18
C TYR A 222 -6.84 23.94 -1.21
N GLY A 223 -5.75 23.36 -0.69
CA GLY A 223 -4.46 24.02 -0.58
C GLY A 223 -4.43 25.21 0.41
N LEU A 224 -5.47 25.37 1.25
CA LEU A 224 -5.58 26.41 2.28
C LEU A 224 -5.31 27.84 1.76
N PRO A 225 -5.99 28.33 0.72
CA PRO A 225 -5.67 29.58 0.05
C PRO A 225 -5.78 30.83 0.95
N ASN A 226 -6.51 30.72 2.06
CA ASN A 226 -6.68 31.77 3.06
C ASN A 226 -5.91 31.48 4.37
N GLY A 227 -5.02 30.48 4.35
CA GLY A 227 -4.39 29.93 5.55
C GLY A 227 -5.36 29.11 6.41
N ILE A 228 -5.00 28.82 7.66
CA ILE A 228 -5.76 27.98 8.60
C ILE A 228 -5.87 28.63 9.99
N ALA A 229 -5.55 29.92 10.11
CA ALA A 229 -5.51 30.64 11.39
C ALA A 229 -6.85 30.66 12.14
N PRO A 230 -8.02 30.87 11.50
CA PRO A 230 -9.30 30.83 12.18
C PRO A 230 -9.62 29.48 12.81
N GLU A 231 -9.36 28.37 12.10
CA GLU A 231 -9.58 27.00 12.56
C GLU A 231 -8.67 26.68 13.75
N VAL A 232 -7.38 27.04 13.65
CA VAL A 232 -6.43 26.86 14.77
C VAL A 232 -6.87 27.64 15.99
N THR A 233 -7.38 28.87 15.81
CA THR A 233 -7.91 29.65 16.93
C THR A 233 -9.10 28.97 17.60
N GLN A 234 -10.06 28.41 16.83
CA GLN A 234 -11.19 27.67 17.37
C GLN A 234 -10.74 26.39 18.07
N MET A 235 -9.84 25.61 17.47
CA MET A 235 -9.28 24.41 18.09
C MET A 235 -8.58 24.72 19.41
N LYS A 236 -7.86 25.86 19.49
CA LYS A 236 -7.24 26.32 20.73
C LYS A 236 -8.27 26.63 21.83
N GLU A 237 -9.36 27.31 21.48
CA GLU A 237 -10.44 27.63 22.43
C GLU A 237 -11.14 26.36 22.95
N LEU A 238 -11.21 25.30 22.13
CA LEU A 238 -11.80 24.01 22.48
C LEU A 238 -10.82 23.10 23.23
N GLY A 239 -9.55 23.46 23.30
CA GLY A 239 -8.51 22.69 23.98
C GLY A 239 -8.08 21.45 23.21
N VAL A 240 -8.14 21.49 21.88
CA VAL A 240 -7.70 20.37 21.01
C VAL A 240 -6.22 20.08 21.25
N ASP A 241 -5.91 18.79 21.45
CA ASP A 241 -4.57 18.26 21.71
C ASP A 241 -4.13 17.18 20.70
N PHE A 242 -5.04 16.77 19.80
CA PHE A 242 -4.75 15.86 18.68
C PHE A 242 -5.55 16.26 17.43
N ILE A 243 -4.88 16.28 16.27
CA ILE A 243 -5.53 16.63 15.00
C ILE A 243 -5.26 15.52 13.97
N SER A 244 -6.31 14.82 13.55
CA SER A 244 -6.26 13.96 12.36
C SER A 244 -6.59 14.78 11.12
N THR A 245 -5.86 14.58 10.05
CA THR A 245 -6.09 15.30 8.80
C THR A 245 -6.24 14.36 7.62
N CYS A 246 -6.98 14.81 6.61
CA CYS A 246 -7.12 14.18 5.31
C CYS A 246 -6.72 15.20 4.22
N MET A 247 -5.55 15.82 4.41
CA MET A 247 -5.00 16.89 3.58
C MET A 247 -3.60 16.50 3.05
N ASP A 248 -3.07 17.30 2.14
CA ASP A 248 -1.74 17.07 1.54
C ASP A 248 -0.58 17.55 2.41
N LEU A 249 0.67 17.19 2.00
CA LEU A 249 1.92 17.57 2.70
C LEU A 249 2.06 19.07 2.96
N ASN A 250 1.73 19.91 1.98
CA ASN A 250 1.90 21.36 2.11
C ASN A 250 0.91 21.93 3.11
N ALA A 251 -0.31 21.40 3.14
CA ALA A 251 -1.31 21.78 4.15
C ALA A 251 -0.88 21.32 5.55
N MET A 252 -0.25 20.14 5.69
CA MET A 252 0.31 19.71 6.97
C MET A 252 1.39 20.64 7.48
N LYS A 253 2.32 21.05 6.61
CA LYS A 253 3.36 22.03 6.95
C LYS A 253 2.74 23.38 7.35
N THR A 254 1.73 23.84 6.62
CA THR A 254 1.00 25.08 6.92
C THR A 254 0.28 25.00 8.27
N LEU A 255 -0.38 23.88 8.56
CA LEU A 255 -1.05 23.62 9.83
C LEU A 255 -0.06 23.62 11.00
N ALA A 256 1.02 22.85 10.92
CA ALA A 256 2.04 22.77 11.97
C ALA A 256 2.68 24.13 12.26
N GLN A 257 3.01 24.90 11.22
CA GLN A 257 3.54 26.25 11.38
C GLN A 257 2.54 27.20 12.07
N GLU A 258 1.27 27.10 11.73
CA GLU A 258 0.23 27.92 12.35
C GLU A 258 -0.03 27.53 13.82
N LEU A 259 -0.03 26.22 14.13
CA LEU A 259 -0.11 25.71 15.50
C LEU A 259 1.04 26.27 16.35
N ALA A 260 2.27 26.16 15.86
CA ALA A 260 3.45 26.73 16.54
C ALA A 260 3.31 28.23 16.75
N ARG A 261 2.84 28.99 15.74
CA ARG A 261 2.63 30.44 15.80
C ARG A 261 1.60 30.85 16.86
N GLN A 262 0.57 30.03 17.07
CA GLN A 262 -0.46 30.29 18.09
C GLN A 262 -0.14 29.70 19.47
N GLY A 263 1.05 29.07 19.65
CA GLY A 263 1.46 28.44 20.89
C GLY A 263 0.73 27.14 21.19
N MET A 264 0.46 26.36 20.16
CA MET A 264 -0.11 25.00 20.17
C MET A 264 0.89 23.99 19.57
N GLY A 265 2.20 24.22 19.69
CA GLY A 265 3.22 23.35 19.10
C GLY A 265 3.33 21.96 19.76
N ASP A 266 2.66 21.73 20.89
CA ASP A 266 2.59 20.43 21.56
C ASP A 266 1.39 19.56 21.08
N VAL A 267 0.55 20.09 20.17
CA VAL A 267 -0.57 19.34 19.59
C VAL A 267 -0.05 18.29 18.63
N VAL A 268 -0.45 17.05 18.82
CA VAL A 268 -0.02 15.92 17.98
C VAL A 268 -0.84 15.88 16.68
N LEU A 269 -0.15 15.73 15.55
CA LEU A 269 -0.79 15.55 14.25
C LEU A 269 -0.75 14.08 13.83
N TYR A 270 -1.83 13.63 13.19
CA TYR A 270 -1.88 12.39 12.45
C TYR A 270 -1.98 12.70 10.96
N HIS A 271 -0.91 12.35 10.24
CA HIS A 271 -0.70 12.71 8.84
C HIS A 271 -1.21 11.60 7.91
N PRO A 272 -1.95 11.92 6.84
CA PRO A 272 -2.46 10.90 5.93
C PRO A 272 -1.42 10.43 4.88
N ASN A 273 -0.49 11.31 4.46
CA ASN A 273 0.36 11.08 3.27
C ASN A 273 1.80 11.55 3.50
N THR A 274 2.29 11.60 4.72
CA THR A 274 3.61 12.18 5.03
C THR A 274 4.67 11.11 5.31
N TYR A 275 4.47 9.90 4.82
CA TYR A 275 5.50 8.86 4.85
C TYR A 275 6.52 9.13 3.74
N ASN A 276 7.26 10.22 3.92
CA ASN A 276 8.24 10.75 2.97
C ASN A 276 9.47 11.24 3.73
N HIS A 277 10.52 10.42 3.74
CA HIS A 277 11.75 10.65 4.51
C HIS A 277 12.42 12.00 4.18
N PRO A 278 12.63 12.39 2.91
CA PRO A 278 13.21 13.68 2.59
C PRO A 278 12.38 14.86 3.12
N PHE A 279 11.06 14.79 3.01
CA PHE A 279 10.16 15.85 3.49
C PHE A 279 10.19 15.98 5.02
N VAL A 280 10.15 14.85 5.74
CA VAL A 280 10.24 14.82 7.20
C VAL A 280 11.59 15.33 7.66
N ALA A 281 12.69 14.93 6.99
CA ALA A 281 14.04 15.42 7.29
C ALA A 281 14.18 16.93 7.08
N GLU A 282 13.60 17.47 5.98
CA GLU A 282 13.58 18.93 5.73
C GLU A 282 12.77 19.68 6.78
N ALA A 283 11.65 19.11 7.24
CA ALA A 283 10.79 19.71 8.27
C ALA A 283 11.47 19.77 9.65
N GLY A 284 12.43 18.87 9.92
CA GLY A 284 13.16 18.80 11.18
C GLY A 284 12.22 18.62 12.37
N ASP A 285 12.35 19.49 13.38
CA ASP A 285 11.55 19.40 14.62
C ASP A 285 10.09 19.86 14.46
N LEU A 286 9.68 20.32 13.26
CA LEU A 286 8.32 20.83 13.05
C LEU A 286 7.22 19.79 13.29
N PHE A 287 7.54 18.53 13.07
CA PHE A 287 6.61 17.39 13.20
C PHE A 287 6.99 16.46 14.36
N ASP A 288 7.79 16.93 15.33
CA ASP A 288 8.19 16.07 16.45
C ASP A 288 6.99 15.59 17.26
N GLY A 289 6.87 14.27 17.37
CA GLY A 289 5.79 13.62 18.08
C GLY A 289 4.60 13.23 17.22
N ASP A 290 4.54 13.70 15.97
CA ASP A 290 3.47 13.39 15.03
C ASP A 290 3.52 11.95 14.52
N PHE A 291 2.38 11.48 14.01
CA PHE A 291 2.24 10.12 13.48
C PHE A 291 1.87 10.14 12.00
N VAL A 292 2.33 9.11 11.29
CA VAL A 292 1.84 8.72 9.96
C VAL A 292 1.76 7.19 9.89
N THR A 293 0.83 6.68 9.11
CA THR A 293 0.69 5.23 8.91
C THR A 293 0.79 4.92 7.43
N PRO A 294 1.89 4.28 6.97
CA PRO A 294 1.93 3.68 5.65
C PRO A 294 0.97 2.48 5.58
N GLN A 295 0.49 2.19 4.39
CA GLN A 295 -0.42 1.06 4.14
C GLN A 295 0.35 -0.25 3.84
N PHE A 296 1.59 -0.33 4.27
CA PHE A 296 2.51 -1.45 4.12
C PHE A 296 3.48 -1.47 5.30
N MET A 297 4.29 -2.52 5.42
CA MET A 297 5.32 -2.62 6.45
C MET A 297 6.29 -1.43 6.38
N PRO A 298 6.42 -0.62 7.42
CA PRO A 298 7.32 0.54 7.42
C PRO A 298 8.76 0.16 7.11
N PHE A 299 9.50 1.03 6.43
CA PHE A 299 10.93 0.81 6.14
C PHE A 299 11.78 0.70 7.40
N GLU A 300 11.32 1.26 8.51
CA GLU A 300 11.94 1.23 9.83
C GLU A 300 11.74 -0.09 10.57
N ALA A 301 10.91 -1.01 10.03
CA ALA A 301 10.73 -2.35 10.62
C ALA A 301 11.98 -3.22 10.42
N ASP A 302 12.28 -4.03 11.42
CA ASP A 302 13.36 -5.04 11.41
C ASP A 302 12.75 -6.43 11.66
N ALA A 303 11.80 -6.79 10.80
CA ALA A 303 11.06 -8.04 10.89
C ALA A 303 11.74 -9.21 10.16
N GLY A 304 12.89 -8.98 9.54
CA GLY A 304 13.60 -9.98 8.72
C GLY A 304 12.85 -10.33 7.42
N ASN A 305 11.95 -9.46 6.96
CA ASN A 305 11.16 -9.69 5.75
C ASN A 305 12.04 -9.62 4.50
N THR A 306 12.01 -10.69 3.70
CA THR A 306 12.87 -10.82 2.51
C THR A 306 12.43 -9.91 1.37
N MET A 307 11.12 -9.64 1.22
CA MET A 307 10.61 -8.75 0.17
C MET A 307 10.89 -7.28 0.48
N GLN A 308 10.84 -6.88 1.76
CA GLN A 308 11.26 -5.54 2.18
C GLN A 308 12.76 -5.33 1.90
N THR A 309 13.59 -6.31 2.26
CA THR A 309 15.04 -6.27 1.97
C THR A 309 15.29 -6.19 0.47
N ALA A 310 14.61 -7.01 -0.34
CA ALA A 310 14.75 -7.00 -1.80
C ALA A 310 14.36 -5.63 -2.39
N PHE A 311 13.28 -5.01 -1.89
CA PHE A 311 12.88 -3.66 -2.31
C PHE A 311 13.97 -2.63 -1.99
N ILE A 312 14.42 -2.57 -0.73
CA ILE A 312 15.41 -1.57 -0.28
C ILE A 312 16.73 -1.73 -1.06
N ASP A 313 17.22 -2.95 -1.19
CA ASP A 313 18.47 -3.25 -1.88
C ASP A 313 18.37 -2.90 -3.37
N THR A 314 17.28 -3.29 -4.04
CA THR A 314 17.09 -3.00 -5.46
C THR A 314 16.95 -1.50 -5.74
N MET A 315 16.20 -0.76 -4.92
CA MET A 315 16.10 0.69 -5.03
C MET A 315 17.49 1.34 -4.88
N ALA A 316 18.27 0.89 -3.91
CA ALA A 316 19.64 1.37 -3.70
C ALA A 316 20.57 1.05 -4.89
N GLU A 317 20.50 -0.17 -5.46
CA GLU A 317 21.27 -0.58 -6.65
C GLU A 317 20.93 0.26 -7.87
N LEU A 318 19.66 0.65 -8.03
CA LEU A 318 19.19 1.50 -9.12
C LEU A 318 19.42 3.00 -8.84
N GLY A 319 19.89 3.38 -7.64
CA GLY A 319 20.12 4.76 -7.23
C GLY A 319 18.83 5.57 -7.11
N ARG A 320 17.74 4.92 -6.67
CA ARG A 320 16.41 5.50 -6.49
C ARG A 320 16.10 5.72 -5.01
N ASP A 321 15.30 6.74 -4.72
CA ASP A 321 14.90 7.08 -3.36
C ASP A 321 13.77 6.17 -2.87
N LEU A 322 13.81 5.81 -1.58
CA LEU A 322 12.68 5.15 -0.92
C LEU A 322 11.52 6.12 -0.76
N SER A 323 10.33 5.72 -1.20
CA SER A 323 9.12 6.50 -1.04
C SER A 323 7.89 5.62 -0.88
N GLU A 324 6.82 6.19 -0.31
CA GLU A 324 5.53 5.50 -0.19
C GLU A 324 5.05 4.97 -1.56
N LEU A 325 5.07 5.84 -2.58
CA LEU A 325 4.60 5.47 -3.92
C LEU A 325 5.50 4.44 -4.62
N ALA A 326 6.80 4.42 -4.34
CA ALA A 326 7.68 3.38 -4.85
C ALA A 326 7.33 2.00 -4.24
N MET A 327 7.07 1.93 -2.93
CA MET A 327 6.62 0.68 -2.31
C MET A 327 5.23 0.26 -2.83
N VAL A 328 4.30 1.20 -3.04
CA VAL A 328 3.00 0.90 -3.67
C VAL A 328 3.18 0.35 -5.08
N GLY A 329 4.10 0.91 -5.87
CA GLY A 329 4.46 0.42 -7.20
C GLY A 329 5.02 -0.99 -7.17
N TRP A 330 5.92 -1.27 -6.23
CA TRP A 330 6.50 -2.59 -5.98
C TRP A 330 5.43 -3.63 -5.63
N ILE A 331 4.54 -3.32 -4.69
CA ILE A 331 3.43 -4.21 -4.26
C ILE A 331 2.48 -4.50 -5.43
N ASN A 332 2.15 -3.49 -6.22
CA ASN A 332 1.28 -3.66 -7.38
C ASN A 332 1.95 -4.48 -8.50
N ALA A 333 3.26 -4.33 -8.67
CA ALA A 333 4.03 -5.16 -9.60
C ALA A 333 4.12 -6.61 -9.11
N ASP A 334 4.21 -6.84 -7.80
CA ASP A 334 4.12 -8.18 -7.20
C ASP A 334 2.73 -8.80 -7.42
N ALA A 335 1.66 -8.02 -7.30
CA ALA A 335 0.29 -8.49 -7.60
C ALA A 335 0.15 -8.90 -9.08
N ALA A 336 0.71 -8.12 -10.01
CA ALA A 336 0.71 -8.45 -11.43
C ALA A 336 1.51 -9.74 -11.72
N TYR A 337 2.69 -9.86 -11.13
CA TYR A 337 3.52 -11.06 -11.20
C TYR A 337 2.79 -12.29 -10.66
N THR A 338 2.21 -12.18 -9.46
CA THR A 338 1.47 -13.24 -8.79
C THR A 338 0.24 -13.68 -9.58
N ALA A 339 -0.49 -12.74 -10.20
CA ALA A 339 -1.64 -13.03 -11.06
C ALA A 339 -1.24 -13.95 -12.22
N ILE A 340 -0.17 -13.60 -12.94
CA ILE A 340 0.31 -14.37 -14.10
C ILE A 340 0.91 -15.70 -13.66
N LEU A 341 1.75 -15.69 -12.62
CA LEU A 341 2.36 -16.91 -12.08
C LEU A 341 1.30 -17.94 -11.67
N SER A 342 0.24 -17.47 -10.99
CA SER A 342 -0.86 -18.33 -10.53
C SER A 342 -1.75 -18.83 -11.67
N ALA A 343 -1.83 -18.10 -12.78
CA ALA A 343 -2.51 -18.56 -13.99
C ALA A 343 -1.75 -19.68 -14.72
N GLY A 344 -0.44 -19.74 -14.54
CA GLY A 344 0.45 -20.72 -15.17
C GLY A 344 1.04 -20.26 -16.51
N PRO A 345 1.89 -21.08 -17.15
CA PRO A 345 2.69 -20.66 -18.31
C PRO A 345 1.89 -20.37 -19.59
N VAL A 346 0.66 -20.87 -19.68
CA VAL A 346 -0.30 -20.53 -20.75
C VAL A 346 -1.38 -19.65 -20.14
N PHE A 347 -1.28 -18.34 -20.33
CA PHE A 347 -2.13 -17.36 -19.68
C PHE A 347 -2.68 -16.32 -20.67
N ASP A 348 -3.74 -15.68 -20.26
CA ASP A 348 -4.29 -14.47 -20.87
C ASP A 348 -4.74 -13.50 -19.77
N ARG A 349 -5.24 -12.32 -20.14
CA ARG A 349 -5.72 -11.32 -19.16
C ARG A 349 -6.78 -11.90 -18.23
N LYS A 350 -7.72 -12.70 -18.78
CA LYS A 350 -8.82 -13.27 -18.00
C LYS A 350 -8.32 -14.30 -16.99
N SER A 351 -7.48 -15.23 -17.41
CA SER A 351 -6.95 -16.27 -16.52
C SER A 351 -6.08 -15.67 -15.40
N ALA A 352 -5.32 -14.62 -15.68
CA ALA A 352 -4.55 -13.91 -14.66
C ALA A 352 -5.46 -13.18 -13.66
N ILE A 353 -6.51 -12.49 -14.12
CA ILE A 353 -7.53 -11.86 -13.26
C ILE A 353 -8.20 -12.93 -12.38
N ASP A 354 -8.66 -14.02 -12.97
CA ASP A 354 -9.34 -15.11 -12.24
C ASP A 354 -8.40 -15.74 -11.19
N ALA A 355 -7.13 -15.92 -11.54
CA ALA A 355 -6.12 -16.49 -10.64
C ALA A 355 -5.84 -15.58 -9.43
N LEU A 356 -5.70 -14.28 -9.63
CA LEU A 356 -5.52 -13.35 -8.51
C LEU A 356 -6.79 -13.26 -7.66
N ASN A 357 -7.97 -13.23 -8.28
CA ASN A 357 -9.25 -13.27 -7.57
C ASN A 357 -9.49 -14.55 -6.76
N SER A 358 -8.72 -15.60 -6.99
CA SER A 358 -8.78 -16.84 -6.20
C SER A 358 -7.86 -16.82 -4.97
N GLN A 359 -6.99 -15.82 -4.83
CA GLN A 359 -6.11 -15.69 -3.68
C GLN A 359 -6.89 -15.23 -2.45
N THR A 360 -6.81 -15.99 -1.37
CA THR A 360 -7.53 -15.72 -0.11
C THR A 360 -6.67 -15.12 0.99
N ALA A 361 -5.37 -14.98 0.75
CA ALA A 361 -4.40 -14.44 1.71
C ALA A 361 -3.19 -13.81 0.98
N TYR A 362 -3.44 -12.96 -0.03
CA TYR A 362 -2.37 -12.25 -0.72
C TYR A 362 -1.79 -11.15 0.18
N ASP A 363 -0.49 -11.19 0.45
CA ASP A 363 0.20 -10.28 1.37
C ASP A 363 1.46 -9.61 0.79
N ALA A 364 1.71 -9.77 -0.51
CA ALA A 364 2.91 -9.27 -1.20
C ALA A 364 4.21 -9.73 -0.51
N GLY A 365 4.26 -10.98 -0.04
CA GLY A 365 5.40 -11.53 0.70
C GLY A 365 5.55 -10.94 2.09
N GLY A 366 4.45 -10.62 2.76
CA GLY A 366 4.39 -10.08 4.11
C GLY A 366 4.51 -8.56 4.19
N LEU A 367 4.51 -7.85 3.07
CA LEU A 367 4.60 -6.39 3.05
C LEU A 367 3.29 -5.69 3.45
N ILE A 368 2.16 -6.35 3.28
CA ILE A 368 0.82 -5.81 3.56
C ILE A 368 -0.02 -6.75 4.40
N VAL A 369 -1.09 -6.22 4.97
CA VAL A 369 -2.14 -7.03 5.61
C VAL A 369 -2.71 -8.01 4.58
N PRO A 370 -2.81 -9.32 4.88
CA PRO A 370 -3.32 -10.30 3.91
C PRO A 370 -4.70 -9.94 3.36
N ILE A 371 -4.82 -9.97 2.04
CA ILE A 371 -6.04 -9.63 1.30
C ILE A 371 -6.69 -10.93 0.79
N ASP A 372 -7.97 -11.10 1.06
CA ASP A 372 -8.81 -12.12 0.43
C ASP A 372 -9.45 -11.55 -0.84
N TRP A 373 -8.76 -11.65 -1.97
CA TRP A 373 -9.24 -11.12 -3.26
C TRP A 373 -10.54 -11.78 -3.72
N SER A 374 -10.89 -12.96 -3.25
CA SER A 374 -12.17 -13.60 -3.57
C SER A 374 -13.39 -12.82 -3.04
N ARG A 375 -13.17 -11.87 -2.13
CA ARG A 375 -14.19 -11.06 -1.46
C ARG A 375 -14.05 -9.55 -1.64
N GLN A 376 -12.87 -9.08 -2.04
CA GLN A 376 -12.48 -7.66 -1.90
C GLN A 376 -13.00 -6.72 -2.99
N HIS A 377 -13.68 -7.21 -4.01
CA HIS A 377 -14.30 -6.35 -5.03
C HIS A 377 -15.75 -5.98 -4.71
N VAL A 378 -16.30 -6.49 -3.61
CA VAL A 378 -17.68 -6.19 -3.18
C VAL A 378 -17.72 -4.78 -2.58
N THR A 379 -18.79 -4.04 -2.86
CA THR A 379 -19.02 -2.76 -2.16
C THR A 379 -19.19 -3.02 -0.67
N PRO A 380 -18.36 -2.43 0.21
CA PRO A 380 -18.51 -2.58 1.65
C PRO A 380 -19.88 -2.10 2.13
N VAL A 381 -20.45 -2.77 3.13
CA VAL A 381 -21.75 -2.43 3.71
C VAL A 381 -21.55 -1.38 4.78
N GLU A 382 -22.42 -0.38 4.82
CA GLU A 382 -22.43 0.64 5.86
C GLU A 382 -22.55 0.00 7.26
N GLY A 383 -21.68 0.38 8.17
CA GLY A 383 -21.61 -0.17 9.51
C GLY A 383 -20.98 -1.56 9.63
N ASP A 384 -20.46 -2.11 8.54
CA ASP A 384 -19.64 -3.31 8.58
C ASP A 384 -18.24 -2.96 9.10
N ALA A 385 -17.92 -3.44 10.30
CA ALA A 385 -16.62 -3.21 10.92
C ALA A 385 -15.50 -3.90 10.17
N THR A 386 -15.82 -5.02 9.53
CA THR A 386 -14.78 -5.88 8.97
C THR A 386 -14.22 -5.35 7.67
N ASN A 387 -14.97 -4.49 6.96
CA ASN A 387 -14.56 -4.05 5.62
C ASN A 387 -14.03 -5.23 4.78
N ASP A 388 -14.65 -6.41 4.97
CA ASP A 388 -14.23 -7.69 4.40
C ASP A 388 -12.81 -8.20 4.81
N TYR A 389 -12.07 -7.50 5.66
CA TYR A 389 -10.87 -8.02 6.28
C TYR A 389 -11.19 -8.78 7.58
N ALA A 390 -10.59 -9.94 7.75
CA ALA A 390 -10.65 -10.69 9.01
C ALA A 390 -9.90 -10.00 10.14
N LEU A 391 -8.90 -9.21 9.79
CA LEU A 391 -8.08 -8.43 10.72
C LEU A 391 -8.11 -6.96 10.29
N GLU A 392 -8.26 -6.06 11.25
CA GLU A 392 -7.93 -4.65 11.11
C GLU A 392 -6.51 -4.45 11.62
N CYS A 393 -5.58 -4.05 10.76
CA CYS A 393 -4.19 -3.84 11.16
C CYS A 393 -3.67 -2.51 10.64
N PHE A 394 -2.73 -1.91 11.38
CA PHE A 394 -1.98 -0.75 10.94
C PHE A 394 -0.57 -0.75 11.56
N ALA A 395 0.37 -0.11 10.91
CA ALA A 395 1.77 -0.03 11.34
C ALA A 395 2.21 1.44 11.41
N PRO A 396 1.87 2.16 12.50
CA PRO A 396 2.18 3.57 12.62
C PRO A 396 3.67 3.79 12.85
N VAL A 397 4.18 4.88 12.29
CA VAL A 397 5.48 5.43 12.61
C VAL A 397 5.33 6.81 13.25
N ARG A 398 6.28 7.18 14.07
CA ARG A 398 6.35 8.46 14.76
C ARG A 398 7.49 9.30 14.21
N MET A 399 7.26 10.60 14.09
CA MET A 399 8.28 11.56 13.66
C MET A 399 9.08 12.06 14.85
N SER A 400 10.42 12.10 14.72
CA SER A 400 11.33 12.53 15.77
C SER A 400 12.62 13.07 15.16
N GLY A 401 12.93 14.36 15.40
CA GLY A 401 14.17 15.00 14.93
C GLY A 401 14.38 14.92 13.41
N GLY A 402 13.31 14.95 12.62
CA GLY A 402 13.36 14.80 11.17
C GLY A 402 13.55 13.36 10.68
N ALA A 403 13.35 12.35 11.53
CA ALA A 403 13.36 10.92 11.19
C ALA A 403 12.02 10.27 11.50
N LEU A 404 11.84 9.06 11.01
CA LEU A 404 10.67 8.21 11.26
C LEU A 404 11.12 7.00 12.10
N GLU A 405 10.30 6.58 13.05
CA GLU A 405 10.56 5.47 13.95
C GLU A 405 9.29 4.62 14.10
N THR A 406 9.41 3.28 14.13
CA THR A 406 8.27 2.40 14.40
C THR A 406 7.71 2.66 15.80
N VAL A 407 6.38 2.65 15.94
CA VAL A 407 5.71 2.77 17.24
C VAL A 407 5.61 1.40 17.92
N ALA A 408 5.38 0.36 17.14
CA ALA A 408 5.42 -1.03 17.60
C ALA A 408 6.87 -1.54 17.71
N ASP A 409 7.04 -2.76 18.25
CA ASP A 409 8.32 -3.45 18.16
C ASP A 409 8.72 -3.60 16.68
N PRO A 410 9.91 -3.19 16.26
CA PRO A 410 10.35 -3.29 14.86
C PRO A 410 10.26 -4.71 14.26
N ALA A 411 10.37 -5.76 15.11
CA ALA A 411 10.23 -7.15 14.67
C ALA A 411 8.77 -7.59 14.45
N THR A 412 7.81 -6.88 15.05
CA THR A 412 6.36 -7.13 14.91
C THR A 412 5.62 -5.80 14.71
N PRO A 413 5.82 -5.13 13.55
CA PRO A 413 5.47 -3.72 13.37
C PRO A 413 3.97 -3.43 13.28
N TRP A 414 3.13 -4.45 13.12
CA TRP A 414 1.70 -4.32 12.96
C TRP A 414 0.95 -4.41 14.28
N PHE A 415 0.10 -3.45 14.56
CA PHE A 415 -0.97 -3.55 15.55
C PHE A 415 -2.21 -4.10 14.89
N CYS A 416 -2.77 -5.20 15.39
CA CYS A 416 -3.90 -5.89 14.79
C CYS A 416 -5.01 -6.18 15.79
N TRP A 417 -6.25 -6.09 15.30
CA TRP A 417 -7.47 -6.52 15.98
C TRP A 417 -8.17 -7.63 15.19
N ASP A 418 -8.86 -8.52 15.90
CA ASP A 418 -9.92 -9.33 15.30
C ASP A 418 -11.04 -8.37 14.84
N ASN A 419 -11.33 -8.41 13.54
CA ASN A 419 -12.27 -7.49 12.91
C ASN A 419 -13.65 -8.12 12.67
N THR A 420 -13.98 -9.19 13.41
CA THR A 420 -15.31 -9.83 13.37
C THR A 420 -16.35 -9.10 14.20
N THR A 421 -15.94 -8.16 15.05
CA THR A 421 -16.82 -7.31 15.87
C THR A 421 -16.32 -5.86 15.88
N LEU A 422 -17.21 -4.93 16.28
CA LEU A 422 -16.88 -3.52 16.54
C LEU A 422 -16.37 -3.28 17.97
N ASP A 423 -16.26 -4.31 18.80
CA ASP A 423 -15.86 -4.15 20.20
C ASP A 423 -14.42 -3.60 20.30
N TRP A 424 -14.22 -2.68 21.24
CA TRP A 424 -12.88 -2.22 21.57
C TRP A 424 -12.05 -3.31 22.25
N ALA A 425 -10.82 -3.45 21.80
CA ALA A 425 -9.80 -4.26 22.47
C ALA A 425 -8.42 -3.61 22.29
N GLU A 426 -7.47 -3.95 23.13
CA GLU A 426 -6.07 -3.61 22.86
C GLU A 426 -5.56 -4.48 21.70
N PRO A 427 -4.80 -3.89 20.75
CA PRO A 427 -4.30 -4.66 19.62
C PRO A 427 -3.20 -5.65 20.03
N SER A 428 -3.11 -6.74 19.29
CA SER A 428 -1.92 -7.58 19.31
C SER A 428 -0.87 -7.06 18.33
N GLN A 429 0.42 -7.26 18.64
CA GLN A 429 1.48 -7.01 17.67
C GLN A 429 1.78 -8.26 16.86
N THR A 430 2.03 -8.11 15.57
CA THR A 430 2.31 -9.21 14.67
C THR A 430 3.19 -8.81 13.48
N VAL A 431 3.57 -9.80 12.68
CA VAL A 431 4.25 -9.68 11.39
C VAL A 431 3.56 -10.61 10.39
N PHE A 432 3.55 -10.26 9.13
CA PHE A 432 3.05 -11.08 8.03
C PHE A 432 4.19 -11.61 7.17
N GLY A 433 3.91 -12.66 6.40
CA GLY A 433 4.91 -13.39 5.65
C GLY A 433 5.61 -14.47 6.50
N ASP A 434 6.27 -15.43 5.85
CA ASP A 434 7.05 -16.51 6.48
C ASP A 434 8.54 -16.12 6.64
#